data_033e61bac3c097744042a4718557602b
#
_entry.id   033e61bac3c097744042a4718557602b
#
_cell.length_a   1.000
_cell.length_b   1.000
_cell.length_c   1.000
_cell.angle_alpha   90.00
_cell.angle_beta   90.00
_cell.angle_gamma   90.00
#
_symmetry.space_group_name_H-M   'P 1'
#
loop_
_entity.id
_entity.type
_entity.pdbx_description
1 polymer ?
#
loop_
_entity_poly.entity_id
_entity_poly.type
_entity_poly.pdbx_seq_one_letter_code
_entity_poly.pdbx_strand_id
1 'polypeptide(L)'
;TAKITVGKDSAETTKDVEVKNVILKSAAQKKASQIVATFAGDTSKLDKKDITITNTANNVVYPVKAISVAADKKTVTIDTFSEMNDAKEYSVKYDGTEVKFTATDGVVADVALDKTTIVKGSAGSVVKAQFLDKNNIVVKEFTLSDAKSEGSVDYSFTENKGYTDGDKLVLLNTGDTATAEVTYHTLKYDQTTGAETGKITKKITVTAVEDDATLSDFNYTINDKATLVNWNNEVKTNNKLAYGDTAYAFI
;
A
#
# COMPACT_ATOMS: atom_id res chain seq x y z
N THR A 1 24.03 -13.84 -12.10
CA THR A 1 24.38 -15.17 -12.63
C THR A 1 25.74 -15.57 -12.05
N ALA A 2 25.88 -16.76 -11.51
CA ALA A 2 27.17 -17.35 -11.15
C ALA A 2 27.54 -18.37 -12.20
N LYS A 3 28.82 -18.40 -12.56
CA LYS A 3 29.35 -19.37 -13.50
C LYS A 3 29.93 -20.55 -12.73
N ILE A 4 29.37 -21.74 -12.91
CA ILE A 4 29.86 -22.95 -12.28
C ILE A 4 30.53 -23.80 -13.37
N THR A 5 31.80 -24.09 -13.18
CA THR A 5 32.59 -24.99 -14.03
C THR A 5 32.79 -26.31 -13.33
N VAL A 6 32.43 -27.41 -13.97
CA VAL A 6 32.63 -28.76 -13.48
C VAL A 6 33.36 -29.54 -14.53
N GLY A 7 34.44 -30.17 -14.15
CA GLY A 7 35.27 -30.99 -15.04
C GLY A 7 36.74 -30.94 -14.65
N LYS A 8 37.50 -31.87 -15.21
CA LYS A 8 38.94 -31.93 -15.07
C LYS A 8 39.54 -32.11 -16.46
N ASP A 9 40.53 -31.30 -16.75
CA ASP A 9 41.25 -31.32 -18.03
C ASP A 9 40.36 -30.97 -19.25
N SER A 10 40.44 -31.72 -20.34
CA SER A 10 39.75 -31.41 -21.60
C SER A 10 38.24 -31.66 -21.63
N ALA A 11 37.66 -32.10 -20.53
CA ALA A 11 36.22 -32.38 -20.40
C ALA A 11 35.49 -31.35 -19.52
N GLU A 12 35.95 -30.11 -19.51
CA GLU A 12 35.36 -29.04 -18.70
C GLU A 12 34.02 -28.59 -19.27
N THR A 13 32.98 -28.62 -18.45
CA THR A 13 31.65 -28.10 -18.78
C THR A 13 31.32 -26.95 -17.88
N THR A 14 30.98 -25.80 -18.48
CA THR A 14 30.58 -24.60 -17.78
C THR A 14 29.09 -24.38 -17.94
N LYS A 15 28.38 -24.18 -16.83
CA LYS A 15 26.97 -23.87 -16.80
C LYS A 15 26.73 -22.55 -16.05
N ASP A 16 25.99 -21.67 -16.67
CA ASP A 16 25.50 -20.49 -15.98
C ASP A 16 24.38 -20.88 -15.02
N VAL A 17 24.56 -20.56 -13.75
CA VAL A 17 23.55 -20.76 -12.71
C VAL A 17 23.01 -19.40 -12.29
N GLU A 18 21.72 -19.23 -12.39
CA GLU A 18 21.07 -18.04 -11.88
C GLU A 18 21.07 -18.11 -10.35
N VAL A 19 21.85 -17.23 -9.72
CA VAL A 19 21.80 -17.04 -8.27
C VAL A 19 20.64 -16.11 -7.96
N LYS A 20 19.55 -16.65 -7.44
CA LYS A 20 18.45 -15.84 -6.92
C LYS A 20 18.89 -15.19 -5.62
N ASN A 21 19.12 -13.90 -5.66
CA ASN A 21 19.51 -13.11 -4.48
C ASN A 21 18.29 -12.60 -3.67
N VAL A 22 17.08 -12.95 -4.07
CA VAL A 22 15.85 -12.54 -3.40
C VAL A 22 15.49 -13.59 -2.36
N ILE A 23 15.58 -13.22 -1.08
CA ILE A 23 15.32 -14.12 0.05
C ILE A 23 14.30 -13.45 0.96
N LEU A 24 13.19 -14.15 1.25
CA LEU A 24 12.20 -13.70 2.22
C LEU A 24 12.82 -13.66 3.63
N LYS A 25 12.68 -12.53 4.34
CA LYS A 25 13.29 -12.32 5.68
C LYS A 25 12.25 -12.25 6.78
N SER A 26 11.15 -11.52 6.55
CA SER A 26 10.10 -11.38 7.53
C SER A 26 8.76 -11.09 6.84
N ALA A 27 7.68 -11.35 7.55
CA ALA A 27 6.35 -10.93 7.17
C ALA A 27 5.56 -10.52 8.42
N ALA A 28 4.73 -9.49 8.29
CA ALA A 28 3.85 -9.03 9.34
C ALA A 28 2.53 -8.57 8.74
N GLN A 29 1.44 -8.80 9.43
CA GLN A 29 0.14 -8.30 9.03
C GLN A 29 0.08 -6.78 9.28
N LYS A 30 -0.41 -6.04 8.30
CA LYS A 30 -0.63 -4.59 8.38
C LYS A 30 -2.11 -4.25 8.43
N LYS A 31 -2.92 -4.97 7.64
CA LYS A 31 -4.38 -4.91 7.63
C LYS A 31 -4.95 -6.32 7.64
N ALA A 32 -6.22 -6.47 7.95
CA ALA A 32 -6.88 -7.79 7.94
C ALA A 32 -6.65 -8.58 6.64
N SER A 33 -6.58 -7.89 5.49
CA SER A 33 -6.30 -8.49 4.17
C SER A 33 -4.96 -8.09 3.56
N GLN A 34 -3.99 -7.61 4.38
CA GLN A 34 -2.72 -7.11 3.87
C GLN A 34 -1.54 -7.51 4.76
N ILE A 35 -0.50 -8.00 4.12
CA ILE A 35 0.78 -8.37 4.73
C ILE A 35 1.87 -7.47 4.15
N VAL A 36 2.83 -7.07 4.99
CA VAL A 36 4.09 -6.47 4.56
C VAL A 36 5.19 -7.48 4.77
N ALA A 37 5.86 -7.87 3.68
CA ALA A 37 7.00 -8.78 3.70
C ALA A 37 8.29 -8.03 3.34
N THR A 38 9.40 -8.38 4.02
CA THR A 38 10.72 -7.84 3.69
C THR A 38 11.60 -8.94 3.09
N PHE A 39 12.40 -8.54 2.13
CA PHE A 39 13.30 -9.42 1.40
C PHE A 39 14.74 -8.90 1.46
N ALA A 40 15.70 -9.81 1.36
CA ALA A 40 17.03 -9.46 0.90
C ALA A 40 17.04 -9.50 -0.63
N GLY A 41 17.73 -8.54 -1.26
CA GLY A 41 17.80 -8.43 -2.73
C GLY A 41 16.68 -7.60 -3.35
N ASP A 42 16.76 -7.44 -4.66
CA ASP A 42 15.84 -6.61 -5.46
C ASP A 42 14.60 -7.42 -5.86
N THR A 43 13.43 -7.01 -5.38
CA THR A 43 12.13 -7.65 -5.61
C THR A 43 11.37 -7.10 -6.83
N SER A 44 11.97 -6.22 -7.65
CA SER A 44 11.29 -5.58 -8.80
C SER A 44 10.72 -6.57 -9.82
N LYS A 45 11.22 -7.80 -9.83
CA LYS A 45 10.76 -8.89 -10.71
C LYS A 45 9.95 -9.97 -10.01
N LEU A 46 9.56 -9.73 -8.75
CA LEU A 46 8.75 -10.68 -7.99
C LEU A 46 7.35 -10.80 -8.61
N ASP A 47 6.89 -12.02 -8.85
CA ASP A 47 5.50 -12.28 -9.27
C ASP A 47 4.69 -12.74 -8.05
N LYS A 48 3.44 -12.29 -7.96
CA LYS A 48 2.51 -12.74 -6.91
C LYS A 48 2.30 -14.26 -6.88
N LYS A 49 2.49 -14.94 -8.00
CA LYS A 49 2.38 -16.40 -8.13
C LYS A 49 3.49 -17.16 -7.38
N ASP A 50 4.61 -16.48 -7.11
CA ASP A 50 5.75 -17.07 -6.39
C ASP A 50 5.53 -17.05 -4.87
N ILE A 51 4.49 -16.35 -4.39
CA ILE A 51 4.16 -16.19 -2.98
C ILE A 51 2.99 -17.08 -2.62
N THR A 52 3.16 -17.88 -1.57
CA THR A 52 2.07 -18.69 -0.99
C THR A 52 1.82 -18.23 0.44
N ILE A 53 0.56 -17.98 0.77
CA ILE A 53 0.11 -17.65 2.13
C ILE A 53 -0.78 -18.79 2.60
N THR A 54 -0.50 -19.33 3.79
CA THR A 54 -1.23 -20.49 4.32
C THR A 54 -1.58 -20.27 5.80
N ASN A 55 -2.81 -20.56 6.17
CA ASN A 55 -3.19 -20.71 7.57
C ASN A 55 -2.62 -22.04 8.08
N THR A 56 -1.70 -21.98 9.05
CA THR A 56 -0.94 -23.17 9.49
C THR A 56 -1.79 -24.13 10.33
N ALA A 57 -2.93 -23.68 10.86
CA ALA A 57 -3.81 -24.51 11.69
C ALA A 57 -4.64 -25.51 10.86
N ASN A 58 -4.98 -25.17 9.61
CA ASN A 58 -5.88 -25.97 8.76
C ASN A 58 -5.34 -26.18 7.34
N ASN A 59 -4.15 -25.68 7.04
CA ASN A 59 -3.47 -25.73 5.72
C ASN A 59 -4.27 -25.07 4.57
N VAL A 60 -5.18 -24.14 4.88
CA VAL A 60 -5.92 -23.39 3.86
C VAL A 60 -5.02 -22.33 3.26
N VAL A 61 -4.93 -22.33 1.93
CA VAL A 61 -4.16 -21.34 1.16
C VAL A 61 -5.02 -20.09 0.95
N TYR A 62 -4.44 -18.93 1.23
CA TYR A 62 -5.04 -17.60 1.01
C TYR A 62 -4.51 -17.03 -0.29
N PRO A 63 -5.35 -16.92 -1.34
CA PRO A 63 -4.91 -16.44 -2.64
C PRO A 63 -4.42 -14.99 -2.58
N VAL A 64 -3.26 -14.73 -3.18
CA VAL A 64 -2.70 -13.40 -3.31
C VAL A 64 -3.45 -12.64 -4.41
N LYS A 65 -4.05 -11.51 -4.03
CA LYS A 65 -4.78 -10.61 -4.94
C LYS A 65 -3.82 -9.75 -5.76
N ALA A 66 -2.92 -9.07 -5.07
CA ALA A 66 -1.94 -8.17 -5.66
C ALA A 66 -0.67 -8.10 -4.82
N ILE A 67 0.42 -7.65 -5.43
CA ILE A 67 1.62 -7.24 -4.73
C ILE A 67 2.02 -5.83 -5.19
N SER A 68 2.64 -5.08 -4.29
CA SER A 68 3.23 -3.77 -4.57
C SER A 68 4.63 -3.71 -3.97
N VAL A 69 5.60 -3.38 -4.81
CA VAL A 69 7.01 -3.27 -4.40
C VAL A 69 7.28 -1.82 -4.01
N ALA A 70 7.81 -1.59 -2.83
CA ALA A 70 8.19 -0.26 -2.37
C ALA A 70 9.44 0.27 -3.11
N ALA A 71 9.71 1.57 -3.00
CA ALA A 71 10.85 2.23 -3.65
C ALA A 71 12.22 1.65 -3.22
N ASP A 72 12.31 1.07 -2.02
CA ASP A 72 13.51 0.38 -1.52
C ASP A 72 13.79 -0.95 -2.24
N LYS A 73 12.85 -1.43 -3.06
CA LYS A 73 12.88 -2.71 -3.79
C LYS A 73 13.10 -3.94 -2.91
N LYS A 74 12.83 -3.82 -1.62
CA LYS A 74 12.99 -4.88 -0.61
C LYS A 74 11.73 -5.13 0.19
N THR A 75 10.90 -4.11 0.33
CA THR A 75 9.62 -4.18 1.03
C THR A 75 8.51 -4.44 0.01
N VAL A 76 7.72 -5.47 0.26
CA VAL A 76 6.61 -5.88 -0.61
C VAL A 76 5.33 -5.91 0.20
N THR A 77 4.34 -5.15 -0.24
CA THR A 77 2.98 -5.22 0.28
C THR A 77 2.23 -6.30 -0.51
N ILE A 78 1.58 -7.21 0.21
CA ILE A 78 0.86 -8.36 -0.34
C ILE A 78 -0.60 -8.23 0.08
N ASP A 79 -1.49 -8.05 -0.86
CA ASP A 79 -2.93 -8.03 -0.63
C ASP A 79 -3.54 -9.41 -0.88
N THR A 80 -4.46 -9.83 -0.03
CA THR A 80 -5.22 -11.07 -0.16
C THR A 80 -6.68 -10.80 -0.51
N PHE A 81 -7.38 -11.80 -1.08
CA PHE A 81 -8.82 -11.71 -1.32
C PHE A 81 -9.65 -11.86 -0.05
N SER A 82 -9.12 -12.59 0.92
CA SER A 82 -9.81 -12.87 2.18
C SER A 82 -9.08 -12.23 3.35
N GLU A 83 -9.82 -11.86 4.37
CA GLU A 83 -9.29 -11.34 5.62
C GLU A 83 -8.70 -12.47 6.48
N MET A 84 -7.65 -12.14 7.21
CA MET A 84 -7.01 -12.97 8.24
C MET A 84 -7.28 -12.29 9.59
N ASN A 85 -8.35 -12.70 10.28
CA ASN A 85 -8.85 -12.05 11.50
C ASN A 85 -9.32 -13.07 12.56
N ASP A 86 -8.66 -14.22 12.61
CA ASP A 86 -9.03 -15.37 13.44
C ASP A 86 -8.03 -15.68 14.54
N ALA A 87 -7.06 -14.80 14.80
CA ALA A 87 -5.97 -14.95 15.78
C ALA A 87 -5.09 -16.18 15.55
N LYS A 88 -5.10 -16.77 14.33
CA LYS A 88 -4.31 -17.95 14.01
C LYS A 88 -2.94 -17.59 13.45
N GLU A 89 -2.05 -18.56 13.42
CA GLU A 89 -0.76 -18.44 12.77
C GLU A 89 -0.90 -18.67 11.26
N TYR A 90 -0.27 -17.79 10.51
CA TYR A 90 -0.13 -17.86 9.06
C TYR A 90 1.33 -17.93 8.67
N SER A 91 1.61 -18.56 7.54
CA SER A 91 2.93 -18.53 6.92
C SER A 91 2.89 -17.84 5.57
N VAL A 92 3.97 -17.13 5.26
CA VAL A 92 4.31 -16.63 3.92
C VAL A 92 5.49 -17.45 3.43
N LYS A 93 5.37 -18.05 2.25
CA LYS A 93 6.42 -18.85 1.63
C LYS A 93 6.82 -18.27 0.29
N TYR A 94 8.12 -18.19 0.06
CA TYR A 94 8.75 -17.79 -1.19
C TYR A 94 10.03 -18.58 -1.42
N ASP A 95 10.20 -19.21 -2.57
CA ASP A 95 11.40 -19.95 -3.01
C ASP A 95 11.98 -20.86 -1.91
N GLY A 96 11.12 -21.65 -1.27
CA GLY A 96 11.50 -22.59 -0.22
C GLY A 96 11.70 -21.96 1.17
N THR A 97 11.81 -20.64 1.28
CA THR A 97 11.87 -19.93 2.57
C THR A 97 10.46 -19.67 3.09
N GLU A 98 10.25 -19.92 4.37
CA GLU A 98 8.97 -19.71 5.06
C GLU A 98 9.17 -18.83 6.28
N VAL A 99 8.28 -17.85 6.45
CA VAL A 99 8.20 -17.00 7.66
C VAL A 99 6.76 -17.00 8.17
N LYS A 100 6.59 -16.86 9.48
CA LYS A 100 5.28 -16.96 10.14
C LYS A 100 4.92 -15.66 10.85
N PHE A 101 3.62 -15.42 10.99
CA PHE A 101 3.06 -14.34 11.78
C PHE A 101 1.72 -14.77 12.38
N THR A 102 1.29 -14.11 13.46
CA THR A 102 -0.04 -14.31 14.02
C THR A 102 -0.98 -13.24 13.48
N ALA A 103 -2.12 -13.64 12.96
CA ALA A 103 -3.14 -12.72 12.47
C ALA A 103 -3.84 -11.99 13.62
N THR A 104 -4.44 -10.84 13.32
CA THR A 104 -5.33 -10.11 14.24
C THR A 104 -6.49 -11.00 14.71
N ASP A 105 -6.99 -10.70 15.90
CA ASP A 105 -8.23 -11.32 16.41
C ASP A 105 -9.49 -10.61 15.87
N GLY A 106 -9.34 -9.54 15.09
CA GLY A 106 -10.43 -8.75 14.54
C GLY A 106 -11.14 -7.86 15.56
N VAL A 107 -10.65 -7.80 16.80
CA VAL A 107 -11.26 -7.00 17.86
C VAL A 107 -10.72 -5.57 17.81
N VAL A 108 -11.63 -4.62 17.64
CA VAL A 108 -11.26 -3.19 17.63
C VAL A 108 -10.89 -2.73 19.04
N ALA A 109 -9.71 -2.17 19.19
CA ALA A 109 -9.17 -1.62 20.43
C ALA A 109 -8.89 -0.11 20.33
N ASP A 110 -8.77 0.43 19.11
CA ASP A 110 -8.48 1.84 18.88
C ASP A 110 -9.01 2.31 17.52
N VAL A 111 -9.07 3.63 17.33
CA VAL A 111 -9.38 4.29 16.06
C VAL A 111 -8.29 5.27 15.66
N ALA A 112 -8.01 5.37 14.37
CA ALA A 112 -7.01 6.26 13.78
C ALA A 112 -7.49 6.78 12.41
N LEU A 113 -6.65 7.56 11.75
CA LEU A 113 -6.77 7.89 10.34
C LEU A 113 -5.62 7.25 9.56
N ASP A 114 -5.84 6.96 8.28
CA ASP A 114 -4.79 6.47 7.38
C ASP A 114 -3.69 7.51 7.16
N LYS A 115 -4.02 8.79 7.28
CA LYS A 115 -3.11 9.94 7.21
C LYS A 115 -3.63 11.13 8.02
N THR A 116 -2.73 11.91 8.57
CA THR A 116 -3.01 13.16 9.31
C THR A 116 -2.49 14.40 8.59
N THR A 117 -1.86 14.21 7.44
CA THR A 117 -1.46 15.29 6.53
C THR A 117 -2.01 15.04 5.14
N ILE A 118 -2.45 16.09 4.46
CA ILE A 118 -2.90 16.06 3.06
C ILE A 118 -2.25 17.19 2.29
N VAL A 119 -2.06 17.01 0.99
CA VAL A 119 -1.58 18.07 0.12
C VAL A 119 -2.69 19.13 -0.02
N LYS A 120 -2.33 20.41 0.14
CA LYS A 120 -3.24 21.53 -0.07
C LYS A 120 -3.78 21.58 -1.49
N GLY A 121 -4.93 22.19 -1.66
CA GLY A 121 -5.49 22.49 -2.99
C GLY A 121 -6.87 21.90 -3.22
N SER A 122 -7.49 22.32 -4.32
CA SER A 122 -8.89 21.98 -4.66
C SER A 122 -9.11 20.51 -5.06
N ALA A 123 -8.06 19.77 -5.37
CA ALA A 123 -8.17 18.33 -5.72
C ALA A 123 -8.66 17.49 -4.52
N GLY A 124 -8.35 17.93 -3.29
CA GLY A 124 -8.68 17.24 -2.06
C GLY A 124 -8.04 15.86 -1.93
N SER A 125 -8.19 15.27 -0.78
CA SER A 125 -7.67 13.93 -0.47
C SER A 125 -8.71 13.08 0.24
N VAL A 126 -8.83 11.81 -0.13
CA VAL A 126 -9.59 10.85 0.66
C VAL A 126 -8.77 10.52 1.91
N VAL A 127 -9.37 10.75 3.07
CA VAL A 127 -8.82 10.37 4.38
C VAL A 127 -9.74 9.31 4.95
N LYS A 128 -9.17 8.15 5.33
CA LYS A 128 -9.95 7.03 5.81
C LYS A 128 -9.86 6.89 7.32
N ALA A 129 -11.00 6.66 7.96
CA ALA A 129 -11.03 6.18 9.33
C ALA A 129 -10.54 4.72 9.39
N GLN A 130 -9.66 4.41 10.32
CA GLN A 130 -9.09 3.10 10.54
C GLN A 130 -9.47 2.58 11.92
N PHE A 131 -9.92 1.35 11.99
CA PHE A 131 -10.17 0.63 13.24
C PHE A 131 -9.03 -0.34 13.45
N LEU A 132 -8.37 -0.20 14.59
CA LEU A 132 -7.15 -0.91 14.93
C LEU A 132 -7.39 -1.92 16.03
N ASP A 133 -6.73 -3.08 15.94
CA ASP A 133 -6.61 -3.98 17.08
C ASP A 133 -5.57 -3.50 18.10
N LYS A 134 -5.40 -4.24 19.17
CA LYS A 134 -4.39 -3.97 20.23
C LYS A 134 -2.94 -3.98 19.75
N ASN A 135 -2.66 -4.51 18.54
CA ASN A 135 -1.35 -4.56 17.93
C ASN A 135 -1.18 -3.51 16.82
N ASN A 136 -2.12 -2.56 16.70
CA ASN A 136 -2.19 -1.55 15.63
C ASN A 136 -2.35 -2.15 14.22
N ILE A 137 -2.91 -3.34 14.11
CA ILE A 137 -3.29 -3.92 12.81
C ILE A 137 -4.65 -3.33 12.42
N VAL A 138 -4.77 -2.85 11.21
CA VAL A 138 -6.03 -2.29 10.70
C VAL A 138 -7.02 -3.42 10.44
N VAL A 139 -8.06 -3.48 11.26
CA VAL A 139 -9.16 -4.44 11.15
C VAL A 139 -10.13 -4.04 10.04
N LYS A 140 -10.50 -2.75 10.00
CA LYS A 140 -11.39 -2.16 8.99
C LYS A 140 -10.99 -0.73 8.65
N GLU A 141 -11.36 -0.29 7.46
CA GLU A 141 -11.20 1.10 7.00
C GLU A 141 -12.52 1.57 6.39
N PHE A 142 -12.82 2.88 6.58
CA PHE A 142 -14.03 3.50 6.06
C PHE A 142 -13.70 4.86 5.45
N THR A 143 -14.25 5.15 4.28
CA THR A 143 -14.41 6.52 3.77
C THR A 143 -15.60 7.19 4.46
N LEU A 144 -15.82 8.47 4.19
CA LEU A 144 -17.02 9.18 4.69
C LEU A 144 -18.31 8.54 4.18
N SER A 145 -18.32 8.07 2.92
CA SER A 145 -19.49 7.43 2.32
C SER A 145 -19.73 6.03 2.89
N ASP A 146 -18.66 5.26 3.09
CA ASP A 146 -18.76 3.92 3.70
C ASP A 146 -19.33 4.02 5.11
N ALA A 147 -18.83 4.95 5.92
CA ALA A 147 -19.28 5.14 7.31
C ALA A 147 -20.78 5.46 7.41
N LYS A 148 -21.33 6.22 6.45
CA LYS A 148 -22.78 6.55 6.44
C LYS A 148 -23.69 5.34 6.28
N SER A 149 -23.19 4.26 5.69
CA SER A 149 -23.94 3.02 5.48
C SER A 149 -23.74 1.98 6.58
N GLU A 150 -22.80 2.23 7.50
CA GLU A 150 -22.42 1.31 8.56
C GLU A 150 -22.95 1.79 9.91
N GLY A 151 -23.84 1.00 10.54
CA GLY A 151 -24.42 1.37 11.85
C GLY A 151 -23.42 1.34 13.02
N SER A 152 -22.21 0.83 12.81
CA SER A 152 -21.15 0.72 13.82
C SER A 152 -20.11 1.83 13.75
N VAL A 153 -20.30 2.82 12.88
CA VAL A 153 -19.32 3.88 12.63
C VAL A 153 -19.98 5.25 12.51
N ASP A 154 -19.51 6.23 13.29
CA ASP A 154 -19.68 7.63 12.95
C ASP A 154 -18.36 8.20 12.48
N TYR A 155 -18.34 8.86 11.32
CA TYR A 155 -17.17 9.51 10.78
C TYR A 155 -17.55 10.83 10.11
N SER A 156 -16.96 11.91 10.58
CA SER A 156 -17.21 13.26 10.08
C SER A 156 -15.99 14.15 10.21
N PHE A 157 -15.97 15.25 9.46
CA PHE A 157 -15.02 16.34 9.62
C PHE A 157 -15.70 17.62 10.10
N THR A 158 -14.99 18.35 10.96
CA THR A 158 -15.26 19.77 11.24
C THR A 158 -14.08 20.55 10.69
N GLU A 159 -14.34 21.31 9.64
CA GLU A 159 -13.33 22.08 8.91
C GLU A 159 -13.22 23.49 9.52
N ASN A 160 -12.00 23.96 9.73
CA ASN A 160 -11.72 25.32 10.13
C ASN A 160 -11.63 26.24 8.89
N LYS A 161 -10.96 25.75 7.83
CA LYS A 161 -10.82 26.43 6.54
C LYS A 161 -10.76 25.40 5.42
N GLY A 162 -11.91 24.96 4.97
CA GLY A 162 -11.99 23.93 3.93
C GLY A 162 -13.42 23.45 3.79
N TYR A 163 -13.57 22.31 3.14
CA TYR A 163 -14.86 21.65 2.97
C TYR A 163 -14.65 20.17 2.63
N THR A 164 -15.72 19.40 2.78
CA THR A 164 -15.77 18.02 2.26
C THR A 164 -16.50 17.98 0.91
N ASP A 165 -15.96 17.24 -0.06
CA ASP A 165 -16.56 16.96 -1.35
C ASP A 165 -16.60 15.43 -1.56
N GLY A 166 -17.77 14.85 -1.38
CA GLY A 166 -17.92 13.39 -1.34
C GLY A 166 -17.07 12.77 -0.22
N ASP A 167 -16.11 11.92 -0.60
CA ASP A 167 -15.15 11.30 0.32
C ASP A 167 -13.88 12.12 0.53
N LYS A 168 -13.74 13.24 -0.15
CA LYS A 168 -12.53 14.05 -0.09
C LYS A 168 -12.63 15.17 0.91
N LEU A 169 -11.59 15.34 1.71
CA LEU A 169 -11.33 16.54 2.48
C LEU A 169 -10.50 17.51 1.62
N VAL A 170 -10.98 18.76 1.48
CA VAL A 170 -10.32 19.82 0.73
C VAL A 170 -9.85 20.88 1.71
N LEU A 171 -8.54 21.12 1.78
CA LEU A 171 -7.91 22.20 2.53
C LEU A 171 -7.07 23.02 1.54
N LEU A 172 -7.33 24.32 1.42
CA LEU A 172 -6.83 25.13 0.30
C LEU A 172 -5.42 25.67 0.50
N ASN A 173 -5.02 25.90 1.75
CA ASN A 173 -3.73 26.52 2.05
C ASN A 173 -2.91 25.68 3.02
N THR A 174 -1.61 25.79 2.94
CA THR A 174 -0.70 25.19 3.91
C THR A 174 -1.02 25.66 5.33
N GLY A 175 -1.12 24.71 6.25
CA GLY A 175 -1.48 24.95 7.64
C GLY A 175 -2.98 25.04 7.91
N ASP A 176 -3.85 24.99 6.89
CA ASP A 176 -5.28 24.81 7.11
C ASP A 176 -5.54 23.45 7.77
N THR A 177 -6.53 23.39 8.65
CA THR A 177 -6.81 22.17 9.42
C THR A 177 -8.28 21.80 9.39
N ALA A 178 -8.53 20.50 9.53
CA ALA A 178 -9.83 19.94 9.84
C ALA A 178 -9.70 18.95 11.01
N THR A 179 -10.75 18.80 11.80
CA THR A 179 -10.81 17.79 12.86
C THR A 179 -11.73 16.67 12.41
N ALA A 180 -11.16 15.48 12.27
CA ALA A 180 -11.92 14.25 12.11
C ALA A 180 -12.46 13.79 13.47
N GLU A 181 -13.75 13.51 13.55
CA GLU A 181 -14.35 12.80 14.68
C GLU A 181 -14.72 11.40 14.22
N VAL A 182 -14.13 10.38 14.84
CA VAL A 182 -14.34 8.98 14.51
C VAL A 182 -14.86 8.28 15.77
N THR A 183 -16.01 7.63 15.63
CA THR A 183 -16.60 6.80 16.68
C THR A 183 -16.78 5.38 16.17
N TYR A 184 -16.29 4.42 16.93
CA TYR A 184 -16.63 3.01 16.80
C TYR A 184 -17.70 2.62 17.82
N HIS A 185 -18.81 2.07 17.34
CA HIS A 185 -19.91 1.55 18.14
C HIS A 185 -19.80 0.04 18.24
N THR A 186 -19.72 -0.46 19.46
CA THR A 186 -19.73 -1.92 19.70
C THR A 186 -21.13 -2.52 19.57
N LEU A 187 -22.17 -1.68 19.65
CA LEU A 187 -23.60 -2.05 19.72
C LEU A 187 -23.92 -3.01 20.88
N LYS A 188 -23.06 -3.01 21.91
CA LYS A 188 -23.28 -3.75 23.17
C LYS A 188 -23.72 -2.77 24.25
N TYR A 189 -24.77 -3.09 24.92
CA TYR A 189 -25.39 -2.21 25.93
C TYR A 189 -25.38 -2.84 27.31
N ASP A 190 -25.08 -2.03 28.32
CA ASP A 190 -25.28 -2.41 29.72
C ASP A 190 -26.78 -2.60 30.00
N GLN A 191 -27.16 -3.75 30.53
CA GLN A 191 -28.54 -4.11 30.73
C GLN A 191 -29.24 -3.27 31.83
N THR A 192 -28.47 -2.66 32.72
CA THR A 192 -28.97 -1.88 33.83
C THR A 192 -29.12 -0.39 33.46
N THR A 193 -28.13 0.16 32.76
CA THR A 193 -28.08 1.59 32.47
C THR A 193 -28.55 1.93 31.06
N GLY A 194 -28.61 0.94 30.14
CA GLY A 194 -28.86 1.14 28.72
C GLY A 194 -27.71 1.84 27.97
N ALA A 195 -26.60 2.10 28.64
CA ALA A 195 -25.47 2.75 28.03
C ALA A 195 -24.67 1.77 27.14
N GLU A 196 -24.18 2.27 25.98
CA GLU A 196 -23.29 1.49 25.14
C GLU A 196 -21.93 1.27 25.81
N THR A 197 -21.50 0.01 25.86
CA THR A 197 -20.23 -0.40 26.48
C THR A 197 -19.14 -0.57 25.42
N GLY A 198 -17.91 -0.09 25.73
CA GLY A 198 -16.74 -0.26 24.85
C GLY A 198 -16.74 0.63 23.59
N LYS A 199 -17.61 1.65 23.53
CA LYS A 199 -17.58 2.68 22.51
C LYS A 199 -16.24 3.42 22.53
N ILE A 200 -15.65 3.64 21.36
CA ILE A 200 -14.37 4.36 21.21
C ILE A 200 -14.62 5.60 20.36
N THR A 201 -14.29 6.78 20.87
CA THR A 201 -14.38 8.05 20.12
C THR A 201 -13.05 8.77 20.17
N LYS A 202 -12.57 9.22 19.01
CA LYS A 202 -11.38 10.10 18.92
C LYS A 202 -11.64 11.30 18.01
N LYS A 203 -10.96 12.41 18.37
CA LYS A 203 -10.83 13.60 17.54
C LYS A 203 -9.39 13.72 17.08
N ILE A 204 -9.18 13.75 15.76
CA ILE A 204 -7.86 13.71 15.15
C ILE A 204 -7.74 14.88 14.17
N THR A 205 -6.71 15.70 14.33
CA THR A 205 -6.47 16.82 13.42
C THR A 205 -5.79 16.36 12.15
N VAL A 206 -6.32 16.81 11.01
CA VAL A 206 -5.69 16.68 9.68
C VAL A 206 -5.22 18.07 9.26
N THR A 207 -3.98 18.17 8.79
CA THR A 207 -3.34 19.43 8.40
C THR A 207 -2.93 19.40 6.93
N ALA A 208 -3.17 20.51 6.23
CA ALA A 208 -2.68 20.70 4.88
C ALA A 208 -1.19 21.05 4.85
N VAL A 209 -0.46 20.40 3.97
CA VAL A 209 0.96 20.61 3.72
C VAL A 209 1.21 21.01 2.27
N GLU A 210 2.39 21.56 1.98
CA GLU A 210 2.83 21.75 0.61
C GLU A 210 2.95 20.38 -0.10
N ASP A 211 2.78 20.41 -1.40
CA ASP A 211 3.19 19.29 -2.23
C ASP A 211 4.72 19.35 -2.34
N ASP A 212 5.39 18.49 -1.59
CA ASP A 212 6.84 18.33 -1.63
C ASP A 212 7.30 17.24 -2.61
N ALA A 213 6.37 16.76 -3.44
CA ALA A 213 6.71 15.83 -4.52
C ALA A 213 7.72 16.48 -5.44
N THR A 214 8.99 16.26 -5.15
CA THR A 214 10.07 16.58 -6.07
C THR A 214 10.03 15.59 -7.21
N LEU A 215 10.01 16.07 -8.44
CA LEU A 215 10.17 15.23 -9.61
C LEU A 215 11.55 14.59 -9.53
N SER A 216 11.62 13.32 -9.10
CA SER A 216 12.88 12.59 -8.94
C SER A 216 13.39 12.06 -10.28
N ASP A 217 12.47 11.84 -11.21
CA ASP A 217 12.76 11.42 -12.58
C ASP A 217 11.56 11.73 -13.47
N PHE A 218 11.81 11.99 -14.75
CA PHE A 218 10.75 12.11 -15.74
C PHE A 218 11.22 11.52 -17.07
N ASN A 219 10.30 10.87 -17.75
CA ASN A 219 10.53 10.40 -19.11
C ASN A 219 10.09 11.47 -20.09
N TYR A 220 10.92 11.74 -21.05
CA TYR A 220 10.59 12.64 -22.16
C TYR A 220 10.91 11.98 -23.49
N THR A 221 10.18 12.36 -24.50
CA THR A 221 10.48 12.00 -25.88
C THR A 221 10.43 13.25 -26.75
N ILE A 222 11.33 13.32 -27.71
CA ILE A 222 11.34 14.38 -28.72
C ILE A 222 10.96 13.74 -30.04
N ASN A 223 9.97 14.30 -30.72
CA ASN A 223 9.46 13.79 -31.98
C ASN A 223 9.40 14.93 -33.01
N ASP A 224 9.63 14.61 -34.29
CA ASP A 224 9.40 15.49 -35.42
C ASP A 224 7.92 15.69 -35.76
N LYS A 225 7.02 14.94 -35.12
CA LYS A 225 5.55 15.03 -35.26
C LYS A 225 4.90 15.54 -33.99
N ALA A 226 3.88 16.39 -34.19
CA ALA A 226 3.11 16.96 -33.08
C ALA A 226 2.21 15.95 -32.36
N THR A 227 2.25 14.67 -32.70
CA THR A 227 1.40 13.62 -32.14
C THR A 227 2.26 12.56 -31.46
N LEU A 228 2.04 12.32 -30.16
CA LEU A 228 2.61 11.20 -29.45
C LEU A 228 1.90 9.90 -29.89
N VAL A 229 2.63 9.02 -30.57
CA VAL A 229 2.04 7.78 -31.13
C VAL A 229 1.99 6.68 -30.07
N ASN A 230 3.02 6.50 -29.28
CA ASN A 230 3.03 5.71 -28.05
C ASN A 230 4.38 5.93 -27.30
N TRP A 231 4.40 5.71 -25.97
CA TRP A 231 5.61 5.86 -25.13
C TRP A 231 6.70 4.82 -25.39
N ASN A 232 6.35 3.70 -26.05
CA ASN A 232 7.29 2.61 -26.36
C ASN A 232 7.87 2.68 -27.76
N ASN A 233 7.45 3.64 -28.57
CA ASN A 233 8.17 3.92 -29.78
C ASN A 233 9.48 4.58 -29.39
N GLU A 234 10.55 3.82 -29.44
CA GLU A 234 11.91 4.35 -29.41
C GLU A 234 12.02 5.42 -30.49
N VAL A 235 11.80 6.66 -30.11
CA VAL A 235 12.26 7.77 -30.90
C VAL A 235 13.76 7.61 -30.89
N LYS A 236 14.34 7.17 -31.98
CA LYS A 236 15.77 7.26 -32.20
C LYS A 236 16.07 8.73 -32.13
N THR A 237 16.40 9.20 -30.94
CA THR A 237 16.87 10.54 -30.70
C THR A 237 18.22 10.69 -31.36
N ASN A 238 18.18 10.95 -32.64
CA ASN A 238 19.25 11.66 -33.26
C ASN A 238 19.13 13.06 -32.66
N ASN A 239 19.85 13.34 -31.57
CA ASN A 239 19.86 14.63 -30.86
C ASN A 239 20.39 15.80 -31.74
N LYS A 240 20.27 15.67 -33.05
CA LYS A 240 20.73 16.64 -34.06
C LYS A 240 19.52 17.10 -34.87
N LEU A 241 19.03 18.27 -34.53
CA LEU A 241 18.12 19.04 -35.40
C LEU A 241 18.94 19.88 -36.35
N ALA A 242 18.58 19.87 -37.62
CA ALA A 242 19.15 20.81 -38.57
C ALA A 242 18.57 22.20 -38.33
N TYR A 243 19.31 23.25 -38.76
CA TYR A 243 18.78 24.62 -38.65
C TYR A 243 17.49 24.77 -39.43
N GLY A 244 16.43 25.19 -38.76
CA GLY A 244 15.09 25.35 -39.34
C GLY A 244 14.16 24.17 -39.12
N ASP A 245 14.61 23.07 -38.52
CA ASP A 245 13.73 21.94 -38.13
C ASP A 245 12.90 22.28 -36.91
N THR A 246 11.69 21.72 -36.87
CA THR A 246 10.80 21.80 -35.69
C THR A 246 10.77 20.45 -34.99
N ALA A 247 10.90 20.47 -33.67
CA ALA A 247 10.73 19.29 -32.83
C ALA A 247 9.70 19.57 -31.74
N TYR A 248 9.05 18.50 -31.28
CA TYR A 248 8.04 18.52 -30.21
C TYR A 248 8.55 17.70 -29.05
N ALA A 249 8.56 18.29 -27.85
CA ALA A 249 8.87 17.59 -26.61
C ALA A 249 7.55 17.18 -25.92
N PHE A 250 7.47 15.93 -25.54
CA PHE A 250 6.38 15.37 -24.75
C PHE A 250 6.95 14.97 -23.37
N ILE A 251 6.32 15.42 -22.30
CA ILE A 251 6.74 15.25 -20.90
C ILE A 251 5.65 14.50 -20.15
#